data_a76ad833476db6e16f542131fbf6db2d
#
_entry.id   a76ad833476db6e16f542131fbf6db2d
#
_cell.length_a   1.000
_cell.length_b   1.000
_cell.length_c   1.000
_cell.angle_alpha   90.00
_cell.angle_beta   90.00
_cell.angle_gamma   90.00
#
_symmetry.space_group_name_H-M   'P 1'
#
loop_
_entity.id
_entity.type
_entity.pdbx_description
1 polymer ?
#
loop_
_entity_poly.entity_id
_entity_poly.type
_entity_poly.pdbx_seq_one_letter_code
_entity_poly.pdbx_strand_id
1 'polypeptide(L)'
;TTWESIGVLIHRGDMDFHAFYDLFSGVLLKTYESFAFYLDPIRDDPTNKDLEWLIWLVDRVIEYEASGSGTLAAHFEFKDWTPPLRK
;
A
#
# COMPACT_ATOMS: atom_id res chain seq x y z
N THR A 1 14.38 2.54 4.39
CA THR A 1 14.05 1.98 3.07
C THR A 1 13.06 2.88 2.34
N THR A 2 12.90 2.63 1.06
CA THR A 2 11.93 3.37 0.25
C THR A 2 10.50 3.22 0.79
N TRP A 3 10.10 2.01 1.15
CA TRP A 3 8.77 1.76 1.71
C TRP A 3 8.57 2.47 3.05
N GLU A 4 9.60 2.51 3.86
CA GLU A 4 9.56 3.21 5.13
C GLU A 4 9.32 4.71 4.93
N SER A 5 10.06 5.30 4.00
CA SER A 5 9.90 6.72 3.66
C SER A 5 8.51 7.03 3.11
N ILE A 6 7.98 6.16 2.26
CA ILE A 6 6.64 6.32 1.70
C ILE A 6 5.59 6.28 2.82
N GLY A 7 5.74 5.35 3.76
CA GLY A 7 4.82 5.27 4.90
C GLY A 7 4.79 6.57 5.70
N VAL A 8 5.94 7.14 5.97
CA VAL A 8 6.03 8.42 6.67
C VAL A 8 5.32 9.53 5.90
N LEU A 9 5.58 9.63 4.58
CA LEU A 9 5.00 10.67 3.75
C LEU A 9 3.47 10.57 3.69
N ILE A 10 2.94 9.36 3.60
CA ILE A 10 1.49 9.14 3.58
C ILE A 10 0.90 9.53 4.93
N HIS A 11 1.51 9.10 6.02
CA HIS A 11 1.02 9.41 7.36
C HIS A 11 0.98 10.92 7.62
N ARG A 12 1.98 11.64 7.10
CA ARG A 12 2.05 13.10 7.26
C ARG A 12 1.13 13.86 6.31
N GLY A 13 0.53 13.18 5.35
CA GLY A 13 -0.32 13.84 4.36
C GLY A 13 0.44 14.45 3.18
N ASP A 14 1.75 14.20 3.08
CA ASP A 14 2.58 14.72 2.00
C ASP A 14 2.48 13.88 0.73
N MET A 15 1.90 12.68 0.83
CA MET A 15 1.65 11.80 -0.30
C MET A 15 0.24 11.24 -0.18
N ASP A 16 -0.52 11.23 -1.28
CA ASP A 16 -1.89 10.74 -1.30
C ASP A 16 -1.93 9.21 -1.22
N PHE A 17 -2.66 8.68 -0.23
CA PHE A 17 -2.79 7.23 -0.03
C PHE A 17 -3.45 6.55 -1.23
N HIS A 18 -4.51 7.15 -1.78
CA HIS A 18 -5.25 6.52 -2.89
C HIS A 18 -4.39 6.40 -4.14
N ALA A 19 -3.60 7.43 -4.45
CA ALA A 19 -2.66 7.38 -5.57
C ALA A 19 -1.60 6.29 -5.33
N PHE A 20 -1.07 6.22 -4.11
CA PHE A 20 -0.13 5.18 -3.75
C PHE A 20 -0.75 3.79 -3.92
N TYR A 21 -1.97 3.61 -3.41
CA TYR A 21 -2.67 2.33 -3.48
C TYR A 21 -2.82 1.88 -4.93
N ASP A 22 -3.29 2.77 -5.80
CA ASP A 22 -3.52 2.45 -7.20
C ASP A 22 -2.24 2.04 -7.93
N LEU A 23 -1.11 2.67 -7.57
CA LEU A 23 0.16 2.43 -8.26
C LEU A 23 0.95 1.26 -7.70
N PHE A 24 0.93 1.06 -6.38
CA PHE A 24 1.92 0.21 -5.72
C PHE A 24 1.39 -0.85 -4.77
N SER A 25 0.06 -0.95 -4.56
CA SER A 25 -0.46 -1.89 -3.56
C SER A 25 -0.06 -3.32 -3.82
N GLY A 26 -0.11 -3.76 -5.07
CA GLY A 26 0.24 -5.12 -5.44
C GLY A 26 1.70 -5.44 -5.15
N VAL A 27 2.60 -4.53 -5.52
CA VAL A 27 4.04 -4.70 -5.27
C VAL A 27 4.32 -4.70 -3.77
N LEU A 28 3.69 -3.80 -3.03
CA LEU A 28 3.86 -3.71 -1.58
C LEU A 28 3.44 -5.01 -0.89
N LEU A 29 2.25 -5.52 -1.22
CA LEU A 29 1.74 -6.74 -0.60
C LEU A 29 2.59 -7.96 -0.95
N LYS A 30 3.07 -8.06 -2.18
CA LYS A 30 3.98 -9.14 -2.56
C LYS A 30 5.31 -9.05 -1.85
N THR A 31 5.84 -7.85 -1.69
CA THR A 31 7.07 -7.64 -0.95
C THR A 31 6.89 -8.05 0.51
N TYR A 32 5.80 -7.63 1.13
CA TYR A 32 5.50 -8.00 2.51
C TYR A 32 5.37 -9.52 2.65
N GLU A 33 4.61 -10.15 1.75
CA GLU A 33 4.38 -11.59 1.76
C GLU A 33 5.71 -12.37 1.68
N SER A 34 6.63 -11.91 0.82
CA SER A 34 7.94 -12.54 0.67
C SER A 34 8.80 -12.46 1.93
N PHE A 35 8.59 -11.44 2.76
CA PHE A 35 9.39 -11.19 3.96
C PHE A 35 8.60 -11.32 5.26
N ALA A 36 7.36 -11.81 5.20
CA ALA A 36 6.47 -11.88 6.38
C ALA A 36 7.12 -12.64 7.53
N PHE A 37 7.75 -13.75 7.24
CA PHE A 37 8.45 -14.56 8.23
C PHE A 37 9.53 -13.76 8.98
N TYR A 38 10.23 -12.86 8.29
CA TYR A 38 11.23 -11.98 8.90
C TYR A 38 10.55 -10.83 9.67
N LEU A 39 9.44 -10.31 9.16
CA LEU A 39 8.77 -9.14 9.72
C LEU A 39 7.83 -9.47 10.90
N ASP A 40 7.31 -10.68 10.98
CA ASP A 40 6.37 -11.05 12.04
C ASP A 40 6.94 -10.84 13.45
N PRO A 41 8.18 -11.25 13.76
CA PRO A 41 8.74 -10.95 15.08
C PRO A 41 8.88 -9.45 15.37
N ILE A 42 9.15 -8.65 14.33
CA ILE A 42 9.25 -7.20 14.46
C ILE A 42 7.88 -6.60 14.76
N ARG A 43 6.84 -7.09 14.07
CA ARG A 43 5.47 -6.65 14.28
C ARG A 43 4.99 -6.90 15.70
N ASP A 44 5.39 -8.03 16.29
CA ASP A 44 4.91 -8.46 17.59
C ASP A 44 5.58 -7.72 18.77
N ASP A 45 6.66 -6.98 18.51
CA ASP A 45 7.38 -6.23 19.54
C ASP A 45 7.07 -4.73 19.43
N PRO A 46 6.24 -4.18 20.34
CA PRO A 46 5.86 -2.77 20.26
C PRO A 46 7.00 -1.79 20.50
N THR A 47 8.14 -2.27 21.00
CA THR A 47 9.32 -1.42 21.24
C THR A 47 10.29 -1.45 20.06
N ASN A 48 10.11 -2.37 19.14
CA ASN A 48 10.97 -2.48 17.95
C ASN A 48 10.44 -1.55 16.86
N LYS A 49 11.24 -0.56 16.51
CA LYS A 49 10.86 0.44 15.51
C LYS A 49 11.43 0.16 14.12
N ASP A 50 12.07 -0.99 13.95
CA ASP A 50 12.58 -1.37 12.63
C ASP A 50 11.40 -1.59 11.69
N LEU A 51 11.41 -0.88 10.56
CA LEU A 51 10.38 -1.01 9.53
C LEU A 51 8.95 -0.73 10.02
N GLU A 52 8.81 0.05 11.10
CA GLU A 52 7.49 0.36 11.67
C GLU A 52 6.55 0.99 10.65
N TRP A 53 7.07 1.86 9.77
CA TRP A 53 6.25 2.55 8.78
C TRP A 53 5.88 1.66 7.60
N LEU A 54 6.73 0.69 7.27
CA LEU A 54 6.39 -0.32 6.28
C LEU A 54 5.21 -1.16 6.79
N ILE A 55 5.29 -1.62 8.03
CA ILE A 55 4.22 -2.44 8.64
C ILE A 55 2.93 -1.63 8.73
N TRP A 56 3.02 -0.37 9.17
CA TRP A 56 1.87 0.52 9.21
C TRP A 56 1.20 0.66 7.83
N LEU A 57 2.02 0.87 6.81
CA LEU A 57 1.53 1.04 5.44
C LEU A 57 0.83 -0.22 4.92
N VAL A 58 1.42 -1.39 5.16
CA VAL A 58 0.82 -2.67 4.78
C VAL A 58 -0.55 -2.84 5.44
N ASP A 59 -0.65 -2.52 6.73
CA ASP A 59 -1.91 -2.62 7.45
C ASP A 59 -2.97 -1.71 6.86
N ARG A 60 -2.61 -0.50 6.46
CA ARG A 60 -3.56 0.44 5.83
C ARG A 60 -4.03 -0.06 4.48
N VAL A 61 -3.14 -0.66 3.69
CA VAL A 61 -3.50 -1.24 2.39
C VAL A 61 -4.45 -2.43 2.58
N ILE A 62 -4.15 -3.31 3.52
CA ILE A 62 -5.00 -4.47 3.80
C ILE A 62 -6.39 -4.03 4.25
N GLU A 63 -6.49 -3.04 5.14
CA GLU A 63 -7.78 -2.50 5.59
C GLU A 63 -8.58 -1.91 4.43
N TYR A 64 -7.91 -1.18 3.55
CA TYR A 64 -8.58 -0.57 2.40
C TYR A 64 -9.13 -1.63 1.46
N GLU A 65 -8.37 -2.68 1.19
CA GLU A 65 -8.85 -3.80 0.37
C GLU A 65 -10.03 -4.51 1.03
N ALA A 66 -9.97 -4.74 2.34
CA ALA A 66 -11.05 -5.40 3.07
C ALA A 66 -12.35 -4.59 3.06
N SER A 67 -12.25 -3.26 2.89
CA SER A 67 -13.43 -2.40 2.79
C SER A 67 -14.15 -2.53 1.45
N GLY A 68 -13.59 -3.26 0.49
CA GLY A 68 -14.15 -3.43 -0.85
C GLY A 68 -13.88 -2.28 -1.78
N SER A 69 -13.07 -1.31 -1.38
CA SER A 69 -12.85 -0.08 -2.14
C SER A 69 -11.85 -0.21 -3.29
N GLY A 70 -11.04 -1.27 -3.32
CA GLY A 70 -10.02 -1.45 -4.34
C GLY A 70 -9.94 -2.88 -4.82
N THR A 71 -11.06 -3.47 -5.23
CA THR A 71 -11.17 -4.92 -5.40
C THR A 71 -10.82 -5.44 -6.78
N LEU A 72 -10.90 -4.61 -7.81
CA LEU A 72 -10.65 -5.06 -9.18
C LEU A 72 -9.32 -4.51 -9.71
N ALA A 73 -8.60 -5.36 -10.42
CA ALA A 73 -7.44 -4.88 -11.18
C ALA A 73 -7.89 -3.88 -12.24
N ALA A 74 -7.05 -2.90 -12.55
CA ALA A 74 -7.42 -1.81 -13.45
C ALA A 74 -7.85 -2.30 -14.83
N HIS A 75 -7.23 -3.34 -15.34
CA HIS A 75 -7.58 -3.86 -16.65
C HIS A 75 -8.96 -4.50 -16.71
N PHE A 76 -9.53 -4.87 -15.57
CA PHE A 76 -10.91 -5.31 -15.47
C PHE A 76 -11.85 -4.14 -15.23
N GLU A 77 -11.51 -3.27 -14.27
CA GLU A 77 -12.37 -2.18 -13.84
C GLU A 77 -12.54 -1.13 -14.93
N PHE A 78 -11.46 -0.82 -15.65
CA PHE A 78 -11.44 0.24 -16.65
C PHE A 78 -11.34 -0.28 -18.07
N LYS A 79 -11.77 -1.51 -18.32
CA LYS A 79 -11.64 -2.13 -19.66
C LYS A 79 -12.34 -1.34 -20.77
N ASP A 80 -13.37 -0.60 -20.44
CA ASP A 80 -14.14 0.19 -21.39
C ASP A 80 -13.77 1.68 -21.37
N TRP A 81 -12.70 2.02 -20.63
CA TRP A 81 -12.25 3.40 -20.52
C TRP A 81 -11.67 3.90 -21.84
N THR A 82 -12.01 5.13 -22.19
CA THR A 82 -11.40 5.84 -23.31
C THR A 82 -10.91 7.21 -22.80
N PRO A 83 -9.83 7.74 -23.42
CA PRO A 83 -9.35 9.05 -22.98
C PRO A 83 -10.39 10.13 -23.27
N PRO A 84 -10.52 11.12 -22.36
CA PRO A 84 -11.42 12.26 -22.58
C PRO A 84 -10.99 13.02 -23.83
N LEU A 85 -11.98 13.57 -24.54
CA LEU A 85 -11.72 14.38 -25.71
C LEU A 85 -11.00 15.67 -25.32
N ARG A 86 -9.98 16.02 -26.10
CA ARG A 86 -9.30 17.30 -25.93
C ARG A 86 -10.14 18.41 -26.55
N LYS A 87 -10.10 19.52 -25.90
CA LYS A 87 -10.72 20.74 -26.42
C LYS A 87 -9.67 21.71 -26.90
#